data_f57b7ba15e033ea928fa8480f576f3c7
#
_entry.id   f57b7ba15e033ea928fa8480f576f3c7
#
_cell.length_a   1.000
_cell.length_b   1.000
_cell.length_c   1.000
_cell.angle_alpha   90.00
_cell.angle_beta   90.00
_cell.angle_gamma   90.00
#
_symmetry.space_group_name_H-M   'P 1'
#
loop_
_entity.id
_entity.type
_entity.pdbx_description
1 polymer ?
#
loop_
_entity_poly.entity_id
_entity_poly.type
_entity_poly.pdbx_seq_one_letter_code
_entity_poly.pdbx_strand_id
1 'polypeptide(L)'
;MNRYLVLIFAVLALPTAAFGGSSDGGSWKRLPAAPISPEFNARTSVWTGKEMLVFGRDQQTALDKRGKPYSTGSLNVAAAYDPRSQTWHKLSPPAKTSGFMSLSSVWTGKEMLVWGQGTRLAYNPATGKWRQLPASQFLRVHDGFAAVIWTGREMLGWGGGCCGDSFSDGVAYNPAANTWRALPRAPLPGSQHPLGVWAGKEYVVLAGSHGAAYSPARNKWRRIAAPPAHSGNATAVWNGTDVVVAGGSRGVLAYTPKMDHWRRLRDLPAGRVGKVVVWDGAQLLVWGGRRGGAALAFGAKQWTAFSNGPLPSRIEPTSVWTGSSLIVWGGLSTKTWGKYDETGGVFTPPVLACGDDWMGENLSATPSVKA
;
A
#
# COMPACT_ATOMS: atom_id res chain seq x y z
N MET A 1 78.55 6.18 -27.76
CA MET A 1 77.93 6.84 -26.55
C MET A 1 76.41 6.74 -26.67
N ASN A 2 75.85 5.64 -26.11
CA ASN A 2 74.39 5.39 -26.12
C ASN A 2 73.82 5.83 -24.77
N ARG A 3 72.95 6.84 -24.82
CA ARG A 3 72.17 7.27 -23.66
C ARG A 3 70.86 6.51 -23.70
N TYR A 4 70.61 5.58 -22.72
CA TYR A 4 69.34 4.96 -22.48
C TYR A 4 68.46 5.93 -21.68
N LEU A 5 67.29 6.29 -22.24
CA LEU A 5 66.24 7.05 -21.57
C LEU A 5 65.38 6.06 -20.78
N VAL A 6 65.41 6.11 -19.45
CA VAL A 6 64.55 5.33 -18.58
C VAL A 6 63.24 6.09 -18.38
N LEU A 7 62.15 5.61 -18.96
CA LEU A 7 60.80 6.11 -18.71
C LEU A 7 60.26 5.45 -17.43
N ILE A 8 60.11 6.26 -16.39
CA ILE A 8 59.45 5.86 -15.16
C ILE A 8 57.94 6.06 -15.34
N PHE A 9 57.19 4.97 -15.46
CA PHE A 9 55.74 4.99 -15.38
C PHE A 9 55.32 5.15 -13.91
N ALA A 10 54.79 6.34 -13.53
CA ALA A 10 54.10 6.54 -12.29
C ALA A 10 52.72 5.90 -12.39
N VAL A 11 52.53 4.79 -11.69
CA VAL A 11 51.19 4.18 -11.50
C VAL A 11 50.46 5.05 -10.48
N LEU A 12 49.55 5.87 -10.95
CA LEU A 12 48.55 6.55 -10.09
C LEU A 12 47.60 5.49 -9.55
N ALA A 13 47.77 5.13 -8.29
CA ALA A 13 46.78 4.36 -7.53
C ALA A 13 45.54 5.24 -7.27
N LEU A 14 44.45 4.97 -7.99
CA LEU A 14 43.16 5.53 -7.67
C LEU A 14 42.72 4.96 -6.31
N PRO A 15 42.21 5.81 -5.42
CA PRO A 15 41.65 5.30 -4.18
C PRO A 15 40.44 4.44 -4.49
N THR A 16 40.53 3.13 -4.22
CA THR A 16 39.38 2.24 -4.11
C THR A 16 38.51 2.73 -2.98
N ALA A 17 37.43 3.44 -3.30
CA ALA A 17 36.39 3.69 -2.34
C ALA A 17 35.88 2.31 -1.86
N ALA A 18 36.26 1.97 -0.65
CA ALA A 18 35.71 0.83 0.03
C ALA A 18 34.22 1.13 0.25
N PHE A 19 33.38 0.55 -0.62
CA PHE A 19 31.97 0.39 -0.32
C PHE A 19 31.91 -0.57 0.85
N GLY A 20 31.84 -0.01 2.05
CA GLY A 20 31.44 -0.73 3.26
C GLY A 20 30.03 -1.23 3.05
N GLY A 21 29.89 -2.44 2.49
CA GLY A 21 28.64 -3.14 2.42
C GLY A 21 28.20 -3.47 3.84
N SER A 22 27.36 -2.63 4.43
CA SER A 22 26.52 -3.07 5.52
C SER A 22 25.59 -4.13 4.94
N SER A 23 25.52 -5.28 5.61
CA SER A 23 24.61 -6.39 5.32
C SER A 23 23.13 -6.04 5.56
N ASP A 24 22.73 -4.80 5.34
CA ASP A 24 21.36 -4.33 5.45
C ASP A 24 20.60 -4.77 4.20
N GLY A 25 19.62 -5.65 4.41
CA GLY A 25 18.82 -6.28 3.37
C GLY A 25 18.06 -5.30 2.48
N GLY A 26 18.72 -4.67 1.51
CA GLY A 26 18.15 -3.74 0.54
C GLY A 26 18.71 -2.33 0.62
N SER A 27 18.30 -1.46 -0.30
CA SER A 27 18.78 -0.08 -0.40
C SER A 27 17.64 0.93 -0.39
N TRP A 28 17.91 2.11 0.20
CA TRP A 28 16.98 3.22 0.26
C TRP A 28 17.49 4.42 -0.54
N LYS A 29 16.60 5.09 -1.25
CA LYS A 29 16.82 6.38 -1.88
C LYS A 29 15.75 7.36 -1.42
N ARG A 30 16.14 8.59 -1.04
CA ARG A 30 15.18 9.65 -0.67
C ARG A 30 14.43 10.14 -1.90
N LEU A 31 13.12 10.37 -1.76
CA LEU A 31 12.34 11.08 -2.78
C LEU A 31 12.68 12.58 -2.77
N PRO A 32 12.62 13.25 -3.91
CA PRO A 32 12.61 14.71 -3.96
C PRO A 32 11.35 15.25 -3.26
N ALA A 33 11.38 16.54 -2.90
CA ALA A 33 10.23 17.20 -2.28
C ALA A 33 9.01 17.15 -3.21
N ALA A 34 7.87 16.74 -2.64
CA ALA A 34 6.60 16.72 -3.38
C ALA A 34 5.99 18.13 -3.46
N PRO A 35 5.27 18.48 -4.54
CA PRO A 35 4.63 19.78 -4.70
C PRO A 35 3.27 19.90 -3.99
N ILE A 36 2.95 18.97 -3.09
CA ILE A 36 1.69 18.89 -2.34
C ILE A 36 1.95 18.45 -0.90
N SER A 37 1.07 18.87 0.01
CA SER A 37 1.15 18.58 1.44
C SER A 37 -0.21 18.17 1.99
N PRO A 38 -0.78 17.01 1.60
CA PRO A 38 -2.08 16.58 2.09
C PRO A 38 -2.02 16.14 3.55
N GLU A 39 -3.12 16.31 4.26
CA GLU A 39 -3.32 15.79 5.61
C GLU A 39 -3.06 14.28 5.70
N PHE A 40 -2.59 13.81 6.88
CA PHE A 40 -2.13 12.42 7.01
C PHE A 40 -3.24 11.37 6.83
N ASN A 41 -4.46 11.63 7.27
CA ASN A 41 -5.61 10.73 7.18
C ASN A 41 -6.51 10.98 5.95
N ALA A 42 -6.16 11.95 5.13
CA ALA A 42 -6.94 12.35 3.95
C ALA A 42 -6.12 12.21 2.66
N ARG A 43 -5.36 11.12 2.52
CA ARG A 43 -4.60 10.83 1.30
C ARG A 43 -4.65 9.36 0.94
N THR A 44 -4.46 9.11 -0.34
CA THR A 44 -4.40 7.76 -0.91
C THR A 44 -3.47 7.75 -2.12
N SER A 45 -2.97 6.58 -2.51
CA SER A 45 -2.12 6.44 -3.69
C SER A 45 -2.33 5.15 -4.43
N VAL A 46 -1.97 5.16 -5.72
CA VAL A 46 -1.94 3.97 -6.57
C VAL A 46 -0.68 3.97 -7.43
N TRP A 47 -0.27 2.78 -7.86
CA TRP A 47 0.77 2.60 -8.87
C TRP A 47 0.13 2.33 -10.23
N THR A 48 0.52 3.11 -11.25
CA THR A 48 -0.05 3.00 -12.61
C THR A 48 0.69 2.01 -13.50
N GLY A 49 1.79 1.44 -13.04
CA GLY A 49 2.78 0.74 -13.85
C GLY A 49 3.94 1.66 -14.28
N LYS A 50 3.77 2.98 -14.14
CA LYS A 50 4.77 4.00 -14.52
C LYS A 50 5.01 5.03 -13.42
N GLU A 51 3.96 5.51 -12.80
CA GLU A 51 3.98 6.60 -11.83
C GLU A 51 3.18 6.25 -10.57
N MET A 52 3.62 6.77 -9.43
CA MET A 52 2.81 6.80 -8.21
C MET A 52 1.90 8.02 -8.26
N LEU A 53 0.60 7.80 -8.40
CA LEU A 53 -0.39 8.88 -8.26
C LEU A 53 -0.77 9.02 -6.80
N VAL A 54 -0.75 10.24 -6.30
CA VAL A 54 -1.21 10.61 -4.95
C VAL A 54 -2.36 11.57 -5.08
N PHE A 55 -3.43 11.31 -4.36
CA PHE A 55 -4.54 12.23 -4.15
C PHE A 55 -4.75 12.44 -2.66
N GLY A 56 -5.07 13.66 -2.26
CA GLY A 56 -5.36 13.97 -0.87
C GLY A 56 -6.05 15.31 -0.71
N ARG A 57 -6.20 15.73 0.54
CA ARG A 57 -6.75 17.03 0.91
C ARG A 57 -5.74 17.80 1.73
N ASP A 58 -5.61 19.07 1.43
CA ASP A 58 -4.76 20.03 2.11
C ASP A 58 -5.66 20.97 2.93
N GLN A 59 -5.46 20.97 4.24
CA GLN A 59 -6.23 21.80 5.15
C GLN A 59 -5.79 23.25 5.00
N GLN A 60 -6.72 24.10 4.66
CA GLN A 60 -6.52 25.54 4.62
C GLN A 60 -6.73 26.13 6.02
N THR A 61 -5.78 26.92 6.48
CA THR A 61 -5.85 27.58 7.78
C THR A 61 -5.70 29.08 7.62
N ALA A 62 -6.45 29.81 8.44
CA ALA A 62 -6.27 31.25 8.64
C ALA A 62 -6.02 31.53 10.12
N LEU A 63 -5.54 32.73 10.44
CA LEU A 63 -5.39 33.17 11.81
C LEU A 63 -6.62 34.00 12.22
N ASP A 64 -7.14 33.77 13.42
CA ASP A 64 -8.17 34.61 14.01
C ASP A 64 -7.56 35.94 14.49
N LYS A 65 -8.42 36.86 14.99
CA LYS A 65 -8.00 38.18 15.52
C LYS A 65 -7.01 38.11 16.68
N ARG A 66 -6.84 36.90 17.28
CA ARG A 66 -5.89 36.65 18.39
C ARG A 66 -4.64 35.89 17.92
N GLY A 67 -4.47 35.71 16.58
CA GLY A 67 -3.35 34.99 16.00
C GLY A 67 -3.46 33.46 16.12
N LYS A 68 -4.63 32.93 16.53
CA LYS A 68 -4.83 31.49 16.66
C LYS A 68 -5.26 30.88 15.32
N PRO A 69 -4.61 29.80 14.85
CA PRO A 69 -4.97 29.15 13.60
C PRO A 69 -6.34 28.46 13.71
N TYR A 70 -7.16 28.61 12.69
CA TYR A 70 -8.42 27.89 12.53
C TYR A 70 -8.58 27.39 11.09
N SER A 71 -9.29 26.29 10.89
CA SER A 71 -9.53 25.73 9.57
C SER A 71 -10.55 26.57 8.79
N THR A 72 -10.21 26.91 7.56
CA THR A 72 -11.09 27.58 6.59
C THR A 72 -11.65 26.63 5.55
N GLY A 73 -11.32 25.36 5.64
CA GLY A 73 -11.74 24.30 4.72
C GLY A 73 -10.57 23.45 4.25
N SER A 74 -10.83 22.57 3.29
CA SER A 74 -9.81 21.75 2.67
C SER A 74 -9.90 21.84 1.15
N LEU A 75 -8.76 21.83 0.48
CA LEU A 75 -8.63 21.75 -0.98
C LEU A 75 -8.15 20.35 -1.39
N ASN A 76 -8.68 19.85 -2.48
CA ASN A 76 -8.12 18.64 -3.08
C ASN A 76 -6.75 18.97 -3.69
N VAL A 77 -5.80 18.10 -3.45
CA VAL A 77 -4.45 18.17 -4.02
C VAL A 77 -4.08 16.83 -4.63
N ALA A 78 -3.33 16.85 -5.70
CA ALA A 78 -2.83 15.63 -6.33
C ALA A 78 -1.48 15.87 -7.00
N ALA A 79 -0.67 14.82 -7.02
CA ALA A 79 0.62 14.82 -7.73
C ALA A 79 0.93 13.42 -8.24
N ALA A 80 1.81 13.34 -9.21
CA ALA A 80 2.37 12.10 -9.71
C ALA A 80 3.89 12.10 -9.57
N TYR A 81 4.44 10.99 -9.12
CA TYR A 81 5.89 10.75 -9.04
C TYR A 81 6.32 9.71 -10.07
N ASP A 82 7.21 10.10 -10.96
CA ASP A 82 7.87 9.19 -11.89
C ASP A 82 9.25 8.77 -11.33
N PRO A 83 9.43 7.48 -10.95
CA PRO A 83 10.71 7.01 -10.42
C PRO A 83 11.83 6.94 -11.45
N ARG A 84 11.56 7.00 -12.76
CA ARG A 84 12.58 6.98 -13.82
C ARG A 84 13.27 8.34 -13.92
N SER A 85 12.48 9.41 -13.99
CA SER A 85 12.99 10.79 -13.98
C SER A 85 13.31 11.29 -12.58
N GLN A 86 12.78 10.62 -11.54
CA GLN A 86 12.85 11.01 -10.12
C GLN A 86 12.24 12.40 -9.87
N THR A 87 11.17 12.71 -10.58
CA THR A 87 10.47 14.00 -10.49
C THR A 87 9.02 13.84 -10.09
N TRP A 88 8.52 14.86 -9.38
CA TRP A 88 7.12 15.06 -9.14
C TRP A 88 6.53 16.05 -10.13
N HIS A 89 5.31 15.82 -10.55
CA HIS A 89 4.49 16.84 -11.21
C HIS A 89 3.13 16.98 -10.54
N LYS A 90 2.67 18.22 -10.43
CA LYS A 90 1.37 18.55 -9.80
C LYS A 90 0.25 18.20 -10.77
N LEU A 91 -0.80 17.61 -10.25
CA LEU A 91 -2.05 17.39 -10.96
C LEU A 91 -3.08 18.41 -10.49
N SER A 92 -4.10 18.69 -11.31
CA SER A 92 -5.15 19.65 -11.02
C SER A 92 -6.49 18.95 -10.79
N PRO A 93 -6.75 18.43 -9.57
CA PRO A 93 -8.03 17.83 -9.24
C PRO A 93 -9.12 18.90 -9.12
N PRO A 94 -10.44 18.53 -9.14
CA PRO A 94 -11.52 19.43 -8.77
C PRO A 94 -11.23 20.04 -7.41
N ALA A 95 -11.39 21.37 -7.31
CA ALA A 95 -10.90 22.14 -6.16
C ALA A 95 -11.46 21.68 -4.81
N LYS A 96 -12.73 21.26 -4.77
CA LYS A 96 -13.39 20.84 -3.53
C LYS A 96 -14.23 19.59 -3.72
N THR A 97 -14.19 18.70 -2.72
CA THR A 97 -15.18 17.65 -2.49
C THR A 97 -15.64 17.76 -1.05
N SER A 98 -16.82 17.27 -0.75
CA SER A 98 -17.31 17.21 0.64
C SER A 98 -16.52 16.14 1.42
N GLY A 99 -16.44 16.30 2.74
CA GLY A 99 -15.79 15.37 3.65
C GLY A 99 -14.34 15.72 4.00
N PHE A 100 -13.81 15.13 5.04
CA PHE A 100 -12.51 15.48 5.64
C PHE A 100 -11.68 14.30 6.13
N MET A 101 -12.15 13.07 5.99
CA MET A 101 -11.40 11.89 6.46
C MET A 101 -11.39 10.77 5.43
N SER A 102 -10.43 9.88 5.61
CA SER A 102 -10.35 8.54 5.04
C SER A 102 -10.68 8.40 3.55
N LEU A 103 -9.65 8.38 2.76
CA LEU A 103 -9.73 8.14 1.32
C LEU A 103 -9.16 6.77 0.97
N SER A 104 -9.83 6.06 0.09
CA SER A 104 -9.33 4.85 -0.54
C SER A 104 -9.20 5.05 -2.04
N SER A 105 -8.26 4.36 -2.68
CA SER A 105 -8.15 4.36 -4.12
C SER A 105 -7.77 3.00 -4.68
N VAL A 106 -8.18 2.79 -5.93
CA VAL A 106 -7.77 1.63 -6.71
C VAL A 106 -7.34 2.06 -8.10
N TRP A 107 -6.42 1.29 -8.68
CA TRP A 107 -6.00 1.45 -10.07
C TRP A 107 -6.73 0.45 -10.95
N THR A 108 -7.40 0.92 -11.99
CA THR A 108 -8.19 0.07 -12.90
C THR A 108 -7.41 -0.45 -14.10
N GLY A 109 -6.13 -0.08 -14.21
CA GLY A 109 -5.35 -0.22 -15.44
C GLY A 109 -5.45 1.01 -16.37
N LYS A 110 -6.41 1.90 -16.14
CA LYS A 110 -6.67 3.10 -16.95
C LYS A 110 -6.92 4.35 -16.13
N GLU A 111 -7.62 4.22 -15.01
CA GLU A 111 -8.02 5.33 -14.14
C GLU A 111 -7.70 5.01 -12.68
N MET A 112 -7.29 6.01 -11.93
CA MET A 112 -7.31 5.99 -10.48
C MET A 112 -8.72 6.34 -10.02
N LEU A 113 -9.41 5.39 -9.39
CA LEU A 113 -10.68 5.67 -8.71
C LEU A 113 -10.39 6.06 -7.29
N VAL A 114 -10.94 7.20 -6.85
CA VAL A 114 -10.84 7.71 -5.47
C VAL A 114 -12.22 7.69 -4.85
N TRP A 115 -12.34 7.03 -3.71
CA TRP A 115 -13.58 6.91 -2.97
C TRP A 115 -13.34 7.11 -1.47
N GLY A 116 -14.28 7.77 -0.85
CA GLY A 116 -14.30 8.03 0.58
C GLY A 116 -15.30 9.12 0.89
N GLN A 117 -15.37 9.55 2.13
CA GLN A 117 -16.34 10.54 2.62
C GLN A 117 -16.51 11.72 1.65
N GLY A 118 -17.66 11.77 0.99
CA GLY A 118 -18.01 12.82 0.02
C GLY A 118 -17.15 12.91 -1.23
N THR A 119 -16.17 12.02 -1.41
CA THR A 119 -15.28 11.98 -2.59
C THR A 119 -15.61 10.78 -3.46
N ARG A 120 -15.90 11.03 -4.72
CA ARG A 120 -16.14 10.03 -5.77
C ARG A 120 -15.57 10.55 -7.07
N LEU A 121 -14.31 10.28 -7.31
CA LEU A 121 -13.57 10.81 -8.46
C LEU A 121 -12.86 9.70 -9.21
N ALA A 122 -12.65 9.93 -10.50
CA ALA A 122 -11.75 9.15 -11.32
C ALA A 122 -10.76 10.09 -12.03
N TYR A 123 -9.50 9.69 -12.07
CA TYR A 123 -8.44 10.38 -12.82
C TYR A 123 -7.86 9.48 -13.89
N ASN A 124 -7.82 9.96 -15.11
CA ASN A 124 -7.19 9.29 -16.23
C ASN A 124 -5.87 9.98 -16.57
N PRO A 125 -4.70 9.40 -16.27
CA PRO A 125 -3.41 10.01 -16.52
C PRO A 125 -3.07 10.15 -18.01
N ALA A 126 -3.63 9.33 -18.89
CA ALA A 126 -3.40 9.46 -20.32
C ALA A 126 -4.03 10.72 -20.93
N THR A 127 -5.10 11.23 -20.31
CA THR A 127 -5.79 12.46 -20.78
C THR A 127 -5.61 13.65 -19.84
N GLY A 128 -5.06 13.43 -18.63
CA GLY A 128 -4.96 14.44 -17.58
C GLY A 128 -6.31 14.87 -16.99
N LYS A 129 -7.40 14.15 -17.29
CA LYS A 129 -8.76 14.57 -16.93
C LYS A 129 -9.29 13.87 -15.69
N TRP A 130 -10.00 14.63 -14.87
CA TRP A 130 -10.81 14.17 -13.76
C TRP A 130 -12.28 14.10 -14.16
N ARG A 131 -12.99 13.13 -13.61
CA ARG A 131 -14.44 13.03 -13.70
C ARG A 131 -15.04 12.65 -12.35
N GLN A 132 -16.27 13.12 -12.11
CA GLN A 132 -17.07 12.68 -10.99
C GLN A 132 -17.64 11.30 -11.27
N LEU A 133 -17.60 10.40 -10.29
CA LEU A 133 -18.37 9.16 -10.34
C LEU A 133 -19.85 9.46 -10.06
N PRO A 134 -20.79 8.70 -10.64
CA PRO A 134 -22.22 8.96 -10.43
C PRO A 134 -22.61 8.88 -8.96
N ALA A 135 -23.66 9.57 -8.59
CA ALA A 135 -24.29 9.40 -7.30
C ALA A 135 -24.80 7.97 -7.15
N SER A 136 -24.84 7.45 -5.94
CA SER A 136 -25.34 6.12 -5.65
C SER A 136 -26.30 6.17 -4.46
N GLN A 137 -27.48 5.64 -4.66
CA GLN A 137 -28.47 5.43 -3.59
C GLN A 137 -28.03 4.35 -2.58
N PHE A 138 -27.05 3.52 -2.96
CA PHE A 138 -26.52 2.44 -2.11
C PHE A 138 -25.40 2.91 -1.19
N LEU A 139 -24.87 4.09 -1.45
CA LEU A 139 -23.87 4.72 -0.61
C LEU A 139 -24.62 5.55 0.44
N ARG A 140 -25.09 4.90 1.49
CA ARG A 140 -25.22 5.61 2.75
C ARG A 140 -23.84 6.15 3.08
N VAL A 141 -23.79 7.24 3.81
CA VAL A 141 -22.54 7.93 4.10
C VAL A 141 -21.59 6.96 4.80
N HIS A 142 -20.89 6.12 4.03
CA HIS A 142 -19.79 5.31 4.53
C HIS A 142 -18.63 6.25 4.78
N ASP A 143 -18.70 6.93 5.92
CA ASP A 143 -17.78 7.97 6.32
C ASP A 143 -16.46 7.36 6.78
N GLY A 144 -15.70 6.85 5.80
CA GLY A 144 -14.33 6.47 6.03
C GLY A 144 -14.06 4.99 6.24
N PHE A 145 -12.80 4.62 6.09
CA PHE A 145 -12.17 3.33 6.45
C PHE A 145 -12.79 2.05 5.85
N ALA A 146 -13.64 2.13 4.84
CA ALA A 146 -14.13 0.94 4.14
C ALA A 146 -12.96 0.13 3.57
N ALA A 147 -13.09 -1.19 3.60
CA ALA A 147 -12.20 -2.06 2.84
C ALA A 147 -12.50 -1.91 1.35
N VAL A 148 -11.56 -1.40 0.58
CA VAL A 148 -11.74 -1.13 -0.86
C VAL A 148 -10.72 -1.90 -1.66
N ILE A 149 -11.18 -2.62 -2.70
CA ILE A 149 -10.31 -3.40 -3.59
C ILE A 149 -10.73 -3.27 -5.06
N TRP A 150 -9.83 -3.65 -5.95
CA TRP A 150 -10.06 -3.80 -7.38
C TRP A 150 -10.06 -5.28 -7.76
N THR A 151 -11.11 -5.73 -8.48
CA THR A 151 -11.25 -7.13 -8.92
C THR A 151 -10.66 -7.41 -10.30
N GLY A 152 -10.15 -6.39 -10.98
CA GLY A 152 -9.87 -6.40 -12.43
C GLY A 152 -11.04 -5.89 -13.28
N ARG A 153 -12.24 -5.78 -12.70
CA ARG A 153 -13.46 -5.33 -13.41
C ARG A 153 -14.29 -4.32 -12.63
N GLU A 154 -14.41 -4.50 -11.32
CA GLU A 154 -15.22 -3.65 -10.44
C GLU A 154 -14.37 -3.23 -9.22
N MET A 155 -14.60 -2.02 -8.74
CA MET A 155 -14.18 -1.60 -7.41
C MET A 155 -15.21 -2.09 -6.41
N LEU A 156 -14.80 -2.86 -5.42
CA LEU A 156 -15.65 -3.32 -4.31
C LEU A 156 -15.26 -2.57 -3.04
N GLY A 157 -16.26 -2.15 -2.29
CA GLY A 157 -16.10 -1.57 -0.96
C GLY A 157 -17.05 -2.23 0.03
N TRP A 158 -16.61 -2.45 1.27
CA TRP A 158 -17.43 -3.01 2.33
C TRP A 158 -17.10 -2.41 3.69
N GLY A 159 -18.15 -2.21 4.51
CA GLY A 159 -18.00 -1.72 5.85
C GLY A 159 -17.51 -0.29 5.93
N GLY A 160 -16.72 0.04 6.93
CA GLY A 160 -16.30 1.39 7.25
C GLY A 160 -17.17 2.02 8.31
N GLY A 161 -16.94 3.31 8.56
CA GLY A 161 -17.64 4.10 9.55
C GLY A 161 -16.68 4.93 10.38
N CYS A 162 -17.19 5.89 11.13
CA CYS A 162 -16.43 6.68 12.09
C CYS A 162 -17.31 7.03 13.29
N CYS A 163 -16.68 7.60 14.32
CA CYS A 163 -17.39 8.31 15.39
C CYS A 163 -18.46 7.47 16.14
N GLY A 164 -18.28 6.14 16.20
CA GLY A 164 -19.24 5.21 16.80
C GLY A 164 -20.04 4.40 15.79
N ASP A 165 -20.16 4.84 14.54
CA ASP A 165 -20.86 4.11 13.49
C ASP A 165 -19.99 3.00 12.89
N SER A 166 -20.62 1.86 12.57
CA SER A 166 -19.98 0.76 11.85
C SER A 166 -20.98 0.16 10.86
N PHE A 167 -20.56 0.07 9.59
CA PHE A 167 -21.42 -0.42 8.52
C PHE A 167 -21.16 -1.89 8.20
N SER A 168 -22.21 -2.60 7.75
CA SER A 168 -22.16 -4.02 7.37
C SER A 168 -22.60 -4.27 5.93
N ASP A 169 -22.84 -3.22 5.19
CA ASP A 169 -23.19 -3.25 3.78
C ASP A 169 -21.96 -3.01 2.88
N GLY A 170 -22.12 -3.25 1.60
CA GLY A 170 -21.09 -3.08 0.62
C GLY A 170 -21.65 -2.71 -0.73
N VAL A 171 -20.77 -2.18 -1.57
CA VAL A 171 -21.09 -1.69 -2.91
C VAL A 171 -20.04 -2.16 -3.92
N ALA A 172 -20.47 -2.21 -5.18
CA ALA A 172 -19.61 -2.42 -6.33
C ALA A 172 -19.79 -1.28 -7.32
N TYR A 173 -18.69 -0.75 -7.83
CA TYR A 173 -18.68 0.21 -8.94
C TYR A 173 -18.05 -0.41 -10.18
N ASN A 174 -18.78 -0.39 -11.27
CA ASN A 174 -18.31 -0.83 -12.58
C ASN A 174 -17.94 0.40 -13.44
N PRO A 175 -16.65 0.67 -13.67
CA PRO A 175 -16.24 1.85 -14.43
C PRO A 175 -16.60 1.77 -15.92
N ALA A 176 -16.72 0.58 -16.50
CA ALA A 176 -17.11 0.42 -17.91
C ALA A 176 -18.59 0.78 -18.14
N ALA A 177 -19.46 0.39 -17.20
CA ALA A 177 -20.89 0.75 -17.24
C ALA A 177 -21.16 2.11 -16.57
N ASN A 178 -20.20 2.65 -15.81
CA ASN A 178 -20.34 3.84 -14.97
C ASN A 178 -21.51 3.75 -13.97
N THR A 179 -21.70 2.59 -13.35
CA THR A 179 -22.83 2.29 -12.47
C THR A 179 -22.40 1.69 -11.15
N TRP A 180 -23.22 1.93 -10.12
CA TRP A 180 -23.11 1.30 -8.81
C TRP A 180 -24.16 0.21 -8.63
N ARG A 181 -23.84 -0.80 -7.85
CA ARG A 181 -24.79 -1.78 -7.32
C ARG A 181 -24.48 -2.10 -5.86
N ALA A 182 -25.49 -2.48 -5.09
CA ALA A 182 -25.29 -3.06 -3.76
C ALA A 182 -24.65 -4.44 -3.88
N LEU A 183 -23.81 -4.79 -2.92
CA LEU A 183 -23.44 -6.18 -2.66
C LEU A 183 -24.56 -6.86 -1.85
N PRO A 184 -24.75 -8.18 -1.99
CA PRO A 184 -25.61 -8.92 -1.07
C PRO A 184 -25.14 -8.73 0.38
N ARG A 185 -26.06 -8.89 1.34
CA ARG A 185 -25.72 -8.79 2.76
C ARG A 185 -24.63 -9.80 3.13
N ALA A 186 -23.53 -9.29 3.66
CA ALA A 186 -22.43 -10.11 4.15
C ALA A 186 -22.84 -10.80 5.49
N PRO A 187 -22.37 -12.02 5.76
CA PRO A 187 -22.59 -12.68 7.06
C PRO A 187 -21.58 -12.18 8.11
N LEU A 188 -21.37 -10.86 8.17
CA LEU A 188 -20.42 -10.17 9.04
C LEU A 188 -21.14 -9.12 9.88
N PRO A 189 -20.69 -8.85 11.11
CA PRO A 189 -21.09 -7.67 11.85
C PRO A 189 -20.53 -6.41 11.17
N GLY A 190 -21.11 -5.26 11.43
CA GLY A 190 -20.52 -3.98 11.00
C GLY A 190 -19.12 -3.79 11.56
N SER A 191 -18.26 -3.11 10.79
CA SER A 191 -16.88 -2.84 11.20
C SER A 191 -16.44 -1.47 10.71
N GLN A 192 -15.85 -0.67 11.60
CA GLN A 192 -15.27 0.64 11.25
C GLN A 192 -13.98 0.49 10.43
N HIS A 193 -13.16 -0.52 10.74
CA HIS A 193 -11.85 -0.73 10.12
C HIS A 193 -11.72 -2.19 9.61
N PRO A 194 -12.54 -2.60 8.64
CA PRO A 194 -12.41 -3.93 8.07
C PRO A 194 -11.12 -4.03 7.27
N LEU A 195 -10.51 -5.22 7.23
CA LEU A 195 -9.47 -5.53 6.28
C LEU A 195 -10.11 -6.15 5.04
N GLY A 196 -9.65 -5.74 3.86
CA GLY A 196 -10.14 -6.29 2.60
C GLY A 196 -9.00 -6.59 1.65
N VAL A 197 -9.08 -7.75 0.98
CA VAL A 197 -8.09 -8.15 -0.01
C VAL A 197 -8.74 -8.93 -1.15
N TRP A 198 -8.26 -8.71 -2.37
CA TRP A 198 -8.62 -9.52 -3.52
C TRP A 198 -7.76 -10.77 -3.56
N ALA A 199 -8.34 -11.94 -3.31
CA ALA A 199 -7.67 -13.23 -3.30
C ALA A 199 -7.88 -13.99 -4.62
N GLY A 200 -7.57 -13.34 -5.71
CA GLY A 200 -7.61 -13.88 -7.08
C GLY A 200 -9.00 -14.08 -7.67
N LYS A 201 -9.96 -14.62 -6.89
CA LYS A 201 -11.35 -14.88 -7.35
C LYS A 201 -12.41 -14.44 -6.34
N GLU A 202 -12.01 -14.16 -5.13
CA GLU A 202 -12.88 -13.77 -4.03
C GLU A 202 -12.36 -12.52 -3.33
N TYR A 203 -13.27 -11.67 -2.91
CA TYR A 203 -13.00 -10.55 -2.04
C TYR A 203 -13.13 -11.04 -0.58
N VAL A 204 -12.00 -11.22 0.09
CA VAL A 204 -11.93 -11.63 1.49
C VAL A 204 -12.00 -10.39 2.36
N VAL A 205 -12.93 -10.39 3.31
CA VAL A 205 -13.14 -9.34 4.31
C VAL A 205 -13.00 -9.90 5.70
N LEU A 206 -12.23 -9.21 6.54
CA LEU A 206 -12.07 -9.51 7.95
C LEU A 206 -12.63 -8.35 8.79
N ALA A 207 -13.54 -8.67 9.71
CA ALA A 207 -14.18 -7.73 10.61
C ALA A 207 -14.02 -8.23 12.05
N GLY A 208 -12.95 -7.80 12.74
CA GLY A 208 -12.54 -8.33 14.03
C GLY A 208 -12.27 -9.84 13.96
N SER A 209 -12.95 -10.63 14.78
CA SER A 209 -12.85 -12.10 14.82
C SER A 209 -13.71 -12.81 13.76
N HIS A 210 -14.30 -12.09 12.82
CA HIS A 210 -15.16 -12.64 11.77
C HIS A 210 -14.53 -12.46 10.41
N GLY A 211 -14.76 -13.42 9.53
CA GLY A 211 -14.33 -13.36 8.15
C GLY A 211 -15.39 -13.86 7.18
N ALA A 212 -15.41 -13.28 5.99
CA ALA A 212 -16.24 -13.74 4.88
C ALA A 212 -15.55 -13.51 3.54
N ALA A 213 -15.90 -14.31 2.55
CA ALA A 213 -15.42 -14.18 1.18
C ALA A 213 -16.59 -13.97 0.23
N TYR A 214 -16.52 -12.95 -0.59
CA TYR A 214 -17.49 -12.65 -1.64
C TYR A 214 -16.98 -13.09 -2.99
N SER A 215 -17.78 -13.88 -3.69
CA SER A 215 -17.54 -14.27 -5.08
C SER A 215 -18.34 -13.39 -6.04
N PRO A 216 -17.71 -12.48 -6.79
CA PRO A 216 -18.42 -11.68 -7.81
C PRO A 216 -19.10 -12.54 -8.88
N ALA A 217 -18.48 -13.65 -9.29
CA ALA A 217 -19.04 -14.56 -10.30
C ALA A 217 -20.35 -15.23 -9.86
N ARG A 218 -20.51 -15.46 -8.56
CA ARG A 218 -21.71 -16.06 -7.96
C ARG A 218 -22.65 -15.04 -7.34
N ASN A 219 -22.19 -13.79 -7.17
CA ASN A 219 -22.84 -12.72 -6.42
C ASN A 219 -23.28 -13.18 -5.00
N LYS A 220 -22.40 -13.91 -4.31
CA LYS A 220 -22.70 -14.51 -3.00
C LYS A 220 -21.51 -14.41 -2.05
N TRP A 221 -21.84 -14.27 -0.76
CA TRP A 221 -20.91 -14.40 0.35
C TRP A 221 -20.89 -15.82 0.89
N ARG A 222 -19.75 -16.24 1.41
CA ARG A 222 -19.61 -17.39 2.31
C ARG A 222 -18.88 -16.95 3.58
N ARG A 223 -19.18 -17.55 4.71
CA ARG A 223 -18.34 -17.45 5.90
C ARG A 223 -17.02 -18.15 5.62
N ILE A 224 -15.96 -17.67 6.24
CA ILE A 224 -14.67 -18.35 6.28
C ILE A 224 -14.34 -18.72 7.71
N ALA A 225 -13.38 -19.63 7.91
CA ALA A 225 -12.86 -19.97 9.22
C ALA A 225 -12.55 -18.68 10.01
N ALA A 226 -12.90 -18.66 11.29
CA ALA A 226 -12.70 -17.48 12.13
C ALA A 226 -11.23 -17.13 12.21
N PRO A 227 -10.83 -15.88 11.87
CA PRO A 227 -9.45 -15.48 11.98
C PRO A 227 -9.01 -15.49 13.45
N PRO A 228 -7.80 -15.95 13.75
CA PRO A 228 -7.19 -15.72 15.06
C PRO A 228 -7.16 -14.22 15.37
N ALA A 229 -7.07 -13.87 16.65
CA ALA A 229 -7.00 -12.48 17.07
C ALA A 229 -5.87 -11.73 16.33
N HIS A 230 -6.21 -10.63 15.69
CA HIS A 230 -5.28 -9.74 14.98
C HIS A 230 -5.51 -8.29 15.40
N SER A 231 -4.50 -7.46 15.20
CA SER A 231 -4.60 -6.04 15.48
C SER A 231 -5.50 -5.35 14.45
N GLY A 232 -6.37 -4.45 14.90
CA GLY A 232 -7.15 -3.57 14.02
C GLY A 232 -6.31 -2.65 13.13
N ASN A 233 -5.01 -2.55 13.40
CA ASN A 233 -4.04 -1.80 12.59
C ASN A 233 -3.25 -2.70 11.61
N ALA A 234 -3.67 -3.93 11.38
CA ALA A 234 -3.06 -4.83 10.42
C ALA A 234 -3.39 -4.43 8.97
N THR A 235 -2.66 -5.01 8.05
CA THR A 235 -2.92 -4.95 6.59
C THR A 235 -2.99 -6.37 6.06
N ALA A 236 -3.86 -6.61 5.10
CA ALA A 236 -3.99 -7.89 4.41
C ALA A 236 -3.45 -7.79 2.98
N VAL A 237 -2.64 -8.77 2.56
CA VAL A 237 -2.12 -8.88 1.19
C VAL A 237 -2.33 -10.30 0.66
N TRP A 238 -2.42 -10.43 -0.66
CA TRP A 238 -2.52 -11.70 -1.35
C TRP A 238 -1.17 -12.10 -1.94
N ASN A 239 -0.69 -13.31 -1.63
CA ASN A 239 0.60 -13.81 -2.15
C ASN A 239 0.45 -14.83 -3.30
N GLY A 240 -0.75 -14.96 -3.87
CA GLY A 240 -1.06 -15.96 -4.90
C GLY A 240 -1.71 -17.23 -4.36
N THR A 241 -1.52 -17.53 -3.08
CA THR A 241 -2.03 -18.74 -2.41
C THR A 241 -2.78 -18.42 -1.12
N ASP A 242 -2.26 -17.49 -0.33
CA ASP A 242 -2.76 -17.12 0.99
C ASP A 242 -3.09 -15.64 1.09
N VAL A 243 -4.08 -15.34 1.88
CA VAL A 243 -4.28 -14.00 2.45
C VAL A 243 -3.39 -13.88 3.67
N VAL A 244 -2.35 -13.07 3.58
CA VAL A 244 -1.42 -12.83 4.67
C VAL A 244 -1.82 -11.54 5.40
N VAL A 245 -2.03 -11.65 6.71
CA VAL A 245 -2.35 -10.52 7.61
C VAL A 245 -1.14 -10.22 8.46
N ALA A 246 -0.62 -9.01 8.36
CA ALA A 246 0.57 -8.56 9.06
C ALA A 246 0.49 -7.09 9.44
N GLY A 247 1.43 -6.62 10.26
CA GLY A 247 1.47 -5.24 10.74
C GLY A 247 0.56 -5.02 11.96
N GLY A 248 0.66 -3.85 12.58
CA GLY A 248 -0.10 -3.51 13.79
C GLY A 248 0.29 -4.29 15.05
N SER A 249 0.71 -5.53 14.93
CA SER A 249 1.24 -6.38 16.00
C SER A 249 2.38 -7.25 15.46
N ARG A 250 3.04 -8.00 16.34
CA ARG A 250 4.10 -8.93 15.92
C ARG A 250 3.56 -10.19 15.24
N GLY A 251 2.33 -10.57 15.52
CA GLY A 251 1.71 -11.77 14.96
C GLY A 251 1.47 -11.61 13.46
N VAL A 252 1.86 -12.64 12.70
CA VAL A 252 1.60 -12.74 11.26
C VAL A 252 0.77 -13.99 11.00
N LEU A 253 -0.35 -13.82 10.29
CA LEU A 253 -1.31 -14.87 10.01
C LEU A 253 -1.42 -15.12 8.51
N ALA A 254 -1.69 -16.34 8.11
CA ALA A 254 -1.98 -16.70 6.74
C ALA A 254 -3.26 -17.53 6.66
N TYR A 255 -4.16 -17.12 5.79
CA TYR A 255 -5.40 -17.83 5.48
C TYR A 255 -5.31 -18.43 4.08
N THR A 256 -5.47 -19.74 3.97
CA THR A 256 -5.52 -20.46 2.70
C THR A 256 -6.96 -20.68 2.25
N PRO A 257 -7.49 -19.91 1.27
CA PRO A 257 -8.91 -19.98 0.87
C PRO A 257 -9.37 -21.35 0.39
N LYS A 258 -8.50 -22.12 -0.27
CA LYS A 258 -8.80 -23.47 -0.77
C LYS A 258 -9.06 -24.48 0.35
N MET A 259 -8.42 -24.29 1.51
CA MET A 259 -8.51 -25.19 2.67
C MET A 259 -9.42 -24.64 3.76
N ASP A 260 -9.86 -23.40 3.62
CA ASP A 260 -10.58 -22.63 4.65
C ASP A 260 -9.89 -22.68 6.01
N HIS A 261 -8.56 -22.51 6.02
CA HIS A 261 -7.72 -22.72 7.19
C HIS A 261 -6.77 -21.56 7.44
N TRP A 262 -6.64 -21.21 8.74
CA TRP A 262 -5.66 -20.24 9.23
C TRP A 262 -4.44 -20.94 9.81
N ARG A 263 -3.27 -20.35 9.59
CA ARG A 263 -2.03 -20.72 10.26
C ARG A 263 -1.27 -19.49 10.73
N ARG A 264 -0.53 -19.63 11.81
CA ARG A 264 0.38 -18.60 12.29
C ARG A 264 1.71 -18.75 11.55
N LEU A 265 2.18 -17.65 11.00
CA LEU A 265 3.53 -17.53 10.47
C LEU A 265 4.45 -17.02 11.58
N ARG A 266 5.75 -16.93 11.27
CA ARG A 266 6.74 -16.41 12.22
C ARG A 266 6.46 -14.95 12.56
N ASP A 267 6.52 -14.63 13.85
CA ASP A 267 6.30 -13.28 14.35
C ASP A 267 7.35 -12.30 13.82
N LEU A 268 6.90 -11.06 13.59
CA LEU A 268 7.79 -9.94 13.26
C LEU A 268 8.85 -9.71 14.34
N PRO A 269 10.09 -9.41 13.97
CA PRO A 269 11.12 -9.05 14.93
C PRO A 269 10.73 -7.82 15.76
N ALA A 270 11.22 -7.75 16.99
CA ALA A 270 10.89 -6.65 17.91
C ALA A 270 11.26 -5.28 17.34
N GLY A 271 10.33 -4.32 17.43
CA GLY A 271 10.49 -2.95 16.94
C GLY A 271 10.32 -2.79 15.43
N ARG A 272 9.93 -3.83 14.70
CA ARG A 272 9.71 -3.81 13.23
C ARG A 272 8.25 -3.96 12.83
N VAL A 273 7.36 -3.75 13.75
CA VAL A 273 5.92 -3.71 13.48
C VAL A 273 5.56 -2.41 12.77
N GLY A 274 4.92 -2.51 11.60
CA GLY A 274 4.51 -1.35 10.80
C GLY A 274 3.27 -1.62 9.97
N LYS A 275 2.68 -0.58 9.42
CA LYS A 275 1.45 -0.66 8.62
C LYS A 275 1.67 -0.86 7.11
N VAL A 276 2.85 -0.62 6.62
CA VAL A 276 3.18 -0.89 5.21
C VAL A 276 3.47 -2.37 5.07
N VAL A 277 2.60 -3.08 4.39
CA VAL A 277 2.72 -4.52 4.13
C VAL A 277 2.56 -4.74 2.63
N VAL A 278 3.53 -5.39 2.02
CA VAL A 278 3.57 -5.64 0.58
C VAL A 278 4.03 -7.08 0.32
N TRP A 279 3.43 -7.73 -0.64
CA TRP A 279 3.95 -8.94 -1.27
C TRP A 279 4.64 -8.53 -2.58
N ASP A 280 5.92 -8.84 -2.72
CA ASP A 280 6.74 -8.44 -3.87
C ASP A 280 6.80 -9.50 -4.99
N GLY A 281 6.13 -10.62 -4.79
CA GLY A 281 6.16 -11.79 -5.68
C GLY A 281 6.98 -12.95 -5.10
N ALA A 282 7.90 -12.68 -4.17
CA ALA A 282 8.79 -13.66 -3.56
C ALA A 282 8.84 -13.58 -2.03
N GLN A 283 8.59 -12.41 -1.46
CA GLN A 283 8.70 -12.16 -0.03
C GLN A 283 7.65 -11.18 0.48
N LEU A 284 7.31 -11.31 1.76
CA LEU A 284 6.49 -10.37 2.49
C LEU A 284 7.38 -9.28 3.07
N LEU A 285 7.12 -8.03 2.68
CA LEU A 285 7.79 -6.85 3.22
C LEU A 285 6.86 -6.17 4.24
N VAL A 286 7.38 -5.87 5.42
CA VAL A 286 6.68 -5.07 6.44
C VAL A 286 7.58 -3.90 6.84
N TRP A 287 7.06 -2.66 6.77
CA TRP A 287 7.83 -1.45 7.09
C TRP A 287 7.01 -0.46 7.93
N GLY A 288 7.70 0.39 8.67
CA GLY A 288 7.13 1.48 9.47
C GLY A 288 7.42 1.37 10.96
N GLY A 289 8.09 0.29 11.41
CA GLY A 289 8.50 0.12 12.79
C GLY A 289 9.63 1.06 13.21
N ARG A 290 9.83 1.25 14.51
CA ARG A 290 10.91 2.11 15.05
C ARG A 290 12.32 1.67 14.64
N ARG A 291 12.52 0.37 14.39
CA ARG A 291 13.80 -0.22 13.96
C ARG A 291 13.86 -0.52 12.48
N GLY A 292 12.96 0.04 11.67
CA GLY A 292 12.86 -0.23 10.24
C GLY A 292 11.83 -1.30 9.92
N GLY A 293 12.06 -2.01 8.83
CA GLY A 293 11.22 -3.09 8.35
C GLY A 293 11.87 -4.46 8.45
N ALA A 294 11.13 -5.45 7.99
CA ALA A 294 11.61 -6.82 7.85
C ALA A 294 10.99 -7.47 6.62
N ALA A 295 11.72 -8.38 6.00
CA ALA A 295 11.33 -9.18 4.85
C ALA A 295 11.28 -10.67 5.23
N LEU A 296 10.24 -11.38 4.82
CA LEU A 296 10.13 -12.83 4.97
C LEU A 296 9.95 -13.44 3.58
N ALA A 297 10.98 -14.11 3.09
CA ALA A 297 10.88 -14.87 1.85
C ALA A 297 9.90 -16.03 1.99
N PHE A 298 9.22 -16.36 0.90
CA PHE A 298 8.34 -17.53 0.87
C PHE A 298 9.13 -18.80 1.24
N GLY A 299 8.63 -19.56 2.21
CA GLY A 299 9.32 -20.75 2.71
C GLY A 299 10.48 -20.51 3.69
N ALA A 300 10.93 -19.26 3.87
CA ALA A 300 12.00 -18.95 4.80
C ALA A 300 11.59 -19.13 6.27
N LYS A 301 12.57 -19.57 7.07
CA LYS A 301 12.37 -19.77 8.53
C LYS A 301 12.63 -18.52 9.36
N GLN A 302 13.22 -17.46 8.77
CA GLN A 302 13.62 -16.25 9.49
C GLN A 302 13.33 -14.99 8.69
N TRP A 303 13.06 -13.91 9.41
CA TRP A 303 12.93 -12.57 8.86
C TRP A 303 14.32 -11.97 8.62
N THR A 304 14.51 -11.37 7.47
CA THR A 304 15.65 -10.50 7.18
C THR A 304 15.28 -9.07 7.54
N ALA A 305 16.05 -8.45 8.42
CA ALA A 305 15.83 -7.08 8.86
C ALA A 305 16.38 -6.08 7.84
N PHE A 306 15.71 -4.94 7.67
CA PHE A 306 16.24 -3.79 6.94
C PHE A 306 15.95 -2.48 7.69
N SER A 307 16.76 -1.45 7.41
CA SER A 307 16.69 -0.15 8.08
C SER A 307 15.48 0.68 7.61
N ASN A 308 15.20 1.78 8.32
CA ASN A 308 14.27 2.80 7.85
C ASN A 308 14.85 3.65 6.70
N GLY A 309 16.13 3.49 6.42
CA GLY A 309 16.83 4.35 5.47
C GLY A 309 16.78 5.83 5.91
N PRO A 310 16.51 6.75 4.98
CA PRO A 310 16.46 8.18 5.28
C PRO A 310 15.16 8.62 5.97
N LEU A 311 14.22 7.69 6.27
CA LEU A 311 12.90 8.01 6.78
C LEU A 311 12.78 7.69 8.27
N PRO A 312 12.20 8.58 9.08
CA PRO A 312 11.80 8.20 10.43
C PRO A 312 10.65 7.20 10.40
N SER A 313 10.39 6.51 11.49
CA SER A 313 9.17 5.74 11.70
C SER A 313 7.94 6.64 11.52
N ARG A 314 6.88 6.12 10.89
CA ARG A 314 5.69 6.88 10.50
C ARG A 314 4.39 6.15 10.79
N ILE A 315 3.39 6.97 11.10
CA ILE A 315 2.00 6.53 11.20
C ILE A 315 1.33 6.87 9.87
N GLU A 316 0.64 5.88 9.29
CA GLU A 316 -0.17 6.01 8.07
C GLU A 316 0.52 6.70 6.88
N PRO A 317 1.73 6.27 6.49
CA PRO A 317 2.28 6.68 5.22
C PRO A 317 1.43 6.10 4.08
N THR A 318 1.42 6.75 2.93
CA THR A 318 0.95 6.09 1.71
C THR A 318 2.10 5.34 1.04
N SER A 319 1.79 4.23 0.38
CA SER A 319 2.82 3.42 -0.25
C SER A 319 2.31 2.68 -1.48
N VAL A 320 3.21 2.41 -2.40
CA VAL A 320 2.93 1.59 -3.58
C VAL A 320 4.11 0.65 -3.87
N TRP A 321 3.80 -0.53 -4.39
CA TRP A 321 4.79 -1.45 -4.95
C TRP A 321 4.88 -1.27 -6.46
N THR A 322 6.08 -1.06 -6.98
CA THR A 322 6.31 -0.77 -8.41
C THR A 322 6.52 -2.00 -9.28
N GLY A 323 6.58 -3.18 -8.67
CA GLY A 323 7.06 -4.43 -9.29
C GLY A 323 8.52 -4.75 -8.95
N SER A 324 9.29 -3.76 -8.48
CA SER A 324 10.70 -3.92 -8.09
C SER A 324 11.12 -3.13 -6.86
N SER A 325 10.35 -2.12 -6.47
CA SER A 325 10.68 -1.24 -5.35
C SER A 325 9.41 -0.81 -4.60
N LEU A 326 9.55 -0.61 -3.29
CA LEU A 326 8.52 -0.02 -2.45
C LEU A 326 8.73 1.49 -2.37
N ILE A 327 7.77 2.27 -2.85
CA ILE A 327 7.74 3.72 -2.65
C ILE A 327 6.87 4.00 -1.42
N VAL A 328 7.43 4.74 -0.47
CA VAL A 328 6.73 5.21 0.75
C VAL A 328 6.78 6.72 0.78
N TRP A 329 5.65 7.38 1.02
CA TRP A 329 5.59 8.83 1.06
C TRP A 329 4.60 9.35 2.11
N GLY A 330 4.93 10.50 2.69
CA GLY A 330 4.07 11.19 3.64
C GLY A 330 3.95 10.44 4.98
N GLY A 331 2.90 10.67 5.70
CA GLY A 331 2.65 10.11 7.01
C GLY A 331 2.92 11.09 8.14
N LEU A 332 2.57 10.69 9.34
CA LEU A 332 2.88 11.44 10.56
C LEU A 332 4.19 10.91 11.14
N SER A 333 5.18 11.76 11.27
CA SER A 333 6.45 11.39 11.91
C SER A 333 6.25 11.12 13.40
N THR A 334 6.74 10.00 13.89
CA THR A 334 6.71 9.68 15.33
C THR A 334 7.71 10.51 16.14
N LYS A 335 8.64 11.23 15.49
CA LYS A 335 9.61 12.12 16.14
C LYS A 335 9.06 13.54 16.36
N THR A 336 8.16 13.99 15.50
CA THR A 336 7.59 15.34 15.52
C THR A 336 6.07 15.24 15.55
N TRP A 337 5.52 14.90 16.70
CA TRP A 337 4.08 14.81 16.90
C TRP A 337 3.37 16.08 16.39
N GLY A 338 2.39 15.89 15.52
CA GLY A 338 1.57 16.96 14.96
C GLY A 338 2.09 17.62 13.68
N LYS A 339 3.26 17.22 13.16
CA LYS A 339 3.73 17.67 11.84
C LYS A 339 3.58 16.57 10.80
N TYR A 340 2.89 16.88 9.73
CA TYR A 340 2.85 16.04 8.53
C TYR A 340 4.24 15.99 7.91
N ASP A 341 4.62 14.80 7.49
CA ASP A 341 5.93 14.60 6.86
C ASP A 341 5.72 14.42 5.36
N GLU A 342 6.23 15.36 4.59
CA GLU A 342 6.14 15.42 3.12
C GLU A 342 7.28 14.67 2.45
N THR A 343 8.16 14.08 3.24
CA THR A 343 9.30 13.33 2.71
C THR A 343 8.91 11.89 2.39
N GLY A 344 9.68 11.26 1.54
CA GLY A 344 9.47 9.88 1.13
C GLY A 344 10.77 9.18 0.77
N GLY A 345 10.67 7.91 0.47
CA GLY A 345 11.79 7.09 0.03
C GLY A 345 11.36 5.94 -0.86
N VAL A 346 12.29 5.49 -1.67
CA VAL A 346 12.20 4.28 -2.48
C VAL A 346 13.08 3.23 -1.84
N PHE A 347 12.51 2.10 -1.49
CA PHE A 347 13.21 0.94 -1.00
C PHE A 347 13.29 -0.12 -2.09
N THR A 348 14.50 -0.52 -2.43
CA THR A 348 14.76 -1.65 -3.33
C THR A 348 15.18 -2.83 -2.46
N PRO A 349 14.37 -3.90 -2.37
CA PRO A 349 14.74 -5.09 -1.64
C PRO A 349 16.00 -5.74 -2.20
N PRO A 350 16.74 -6.52 -1.41
CA PRO A 350 17.83 -7.32 -1.94
C PRO A 350 17.25 -8.33 -2.93
N VAL A 351 17.98 -8.56 -4.01
CA VAL A 351 17.73 -9.73 -4.86
C VAL A 351 18.09 -10.96 -4.01
N LEU A 352 17.08 -11.74 -3.66
CA LEU A 352 17.33 -13.01 -2.98
C LEU A 352 18.14 -13.86 -3.95
N ALA A 353 19.39 -14.17 -3.62
CA ALA A 353 20.08 -15.28 -4.26
C ALA A 353 19.22 -16.52 -3.98
N CYS A 354 18.77 -17.21 -5.03
CA CYS A 354 18.21 -18.55 -4.88
C CYS A 354 19.31 -19.36 -4.19
N GLY A 355 19.11 -19.67 -2.90
CA GLY A 355 20.01 -20.57 -2.20
C GLY A 355 19.96 -21.91 -2.92
N ASP A 356 21.12 -22.53 -3.11
CA ASP A 356 21.26 -23.84 -3.79
C ASP A 356 20.44 -24.96 -3.12
N ASP A 357 19.93 -24.74 -1.92
CA ASP A 357 19.05 -25.66 -1.17
C ASP A 357 17.60 -25.78 -1.73
N TRP A 358 17.22 -24.98 -2.72
CA TRP A 358 15.88 -25.03 -3.31
C TRP A 358 15.74 -26.01 -4.48
N MET A 359 16.86 -26.58 -4.98
CA MET A 359 16.88 -27.52 -6.10
C MET A 359 16.73 -28.99 -5.68
N GLY A 360 16.55 -29.25 -4.41
CA GLY A 360 16.40 -30.59 -3.86
C GLY A 360 14.98 -30.93 -3.43
N GLU A 361 14.03 -31.04 -4.35
CA GLU A 361 12.92 -32.00 -4.42
C GLU A 361 11.80 -31.51 -5.35
N ASN A 362 11.65 -32.28 -6.46
CA ASN A 362 10.49 -32.27 -7.38
C ASN A 362 10.27 -31.08 -8.33
N LEU A 363 11.15 -30.93 -9.31
CA LEU A 363 10.75 -30.46 -10.63
C LEU A 363 10.82 -31.58 -11.67
N SER A 364 10.01 -32.63 -11.49
CA SER A 364 9.66 -33.59 -12.55
C SER A 364 8.15 -33.45 -12.83
N ALA A 365 7.76 -32.39 -13.54
CA ALA A 365 6.52 -32.32 -14.32
C ALA A 365 6.60 -31.14 -15.26
N THR A 366 7.28 -31.29 -16.37
CA THR A 366 7.07 -30.48 -17.57
C THR A 366 5.68 -30.82 -18.11
N PRO A 367 4.76 -29.84 -18.27
CA PRO A 367 3.56 -30.08 -19.06
C PRO A 367 4.01 -30.09 -20.53
N SER A 368 3.94 -31.26 -21.17
CA SER A 368 4.02 -31.36 -22.62
C SER A 368 2.85 -30.59 -23.25
N VAL A 369 3.18 -29.50 -23.94
CA VAL A 369 2.28 -28.88 -24.91
C VAL A 369 2.18 -29.86 -26.09
N LYS A 370 1.01 -30.47 -26.27
CA LYS A 370 0.66 -31.10 -27.55
C LYS A 370 0.07 -30.04 -28.45
N ALA A 371 0.54 -30.06 -29.69
CA ALA A 371 0.18 -29.23 -30.82
C ALA A 371 -1.33 -29.21 -31.16
#